data_5ce2d02b4d6f987453fc1d4d30797905
#
_entry.id   5ce2d02b4d6f987453fc1d4d30797905
#
_cell.length_a   1.000
_cell.length_b   1.000
_cell.length_c   1.000
_cell.angle_alpha   90.00
_cell.angle_beta   90.00
_cell.angle_gamma   90.00
#
_symmetry.space_group_name_H-M   'P 1'
#
loop_
_entity.id
_entity.type
_entity.pdbx_description
1 polymer ?
#
loop_
_entity_poly.entity_id
_entity_poly.type
_entity_poly.pdbx_seq_one_letter_code
_entity_poly.pdbx_strand_id
1 'polypeptide(L)'
;ELYALSSLVTGIVFWAMLKWEEEADDPLSGRWIILIFYIMGLGLGIHRLNLLVLPVLVLVYYFRIYEVTARGVINAILVAVALLGSVVFILIPGVPRVAGWFELLFVNGLGLPYNTGLIIFVLVLIAVLVFGIRYSLNRNKPAMNYIFTAITVIMIGYSSYAMIMIRSSARPPMNQNNPSDI
;
A
#
# COMPACT_ATOMS: atom_id res chain seq x y z
N GLU A 1 -19.56 -12.86 -1.36
CA GLU A 1 -18.51 -13.03 -0.32
C GLU A 1 -17.45 -11.93 -0.35
N LEU A 2 -16.93 -11.55 -1.54
CA LEU A 2 -15.92 -10.49 -1.66
C LEU A 2 -16.39 -9.13 -1.13
N TYR A 3 -17.64 -8.77 -1.36
CA TYR A 3 -18.20 -7.50 -0.87
C TYR A 3 -18.34 -7.47 0.66
N ALA A 4 -18.70 -8.60 1.28
CA ALA A 4 -18.79 -8.71 2.74
C ALA A 4 -17.40 -8.52 3.37
N LEU A 5 -16.36 -9.15 2.79
CA LEU A 5 -14.99 -9.00 3.24
C LEU A 5 -14.47 -7.57 3.01
N SER A 6 -14.81 -6.95 1.88
CA SER A 6 -14.48 -5.54 1.60
C SER A 6 -15.14 -4.60 2.62
N SER A 7 -16.41 -4.83 2.97
CA SER A 7 -17.11 -4.07 3.99
C SER A 7 -16.48 -4.22 5.37
N LEU A 8 -16.05 -5.43 5.73
CA LEU A 8 -15.34 -5.70 6.97
C LEU A 8 -14.01 -4.92 7.02
N VAL A 9 -13.20 -4.99 5.96
CA VAL A 9 -11.93 -4.25 5.84
C VAL A 9 -12.18 -2.75 6.00
N THR A 10 -13.17 -2.20 5.31
CA THR A 10 -13.56 -0.79 5.42
C THR A 10 -13.96 -0.46 6.86
N GLY A 11 -14.78 -1.30 7.52
CA GLY A 11 -15.19 -1.10 8.91
C GLY A 11 -14.01 -1.10 9.88
N ILE A 12 -13.05 -2.01 9.71
CA ILE A 12 -11.84 -2.06 10.56
C ILE A 12 -10.97 -0.80 10.33
N VAL A 13 -10.84 -0.32 9.10
CA VAL A 13 -10.11 0.92 8.80
C VAL A 13 -10.77 2.12 9.47
N PHE A 14 -12.10 2.24 9.40
CA PHE A 14 -12.82 3.32 10.10
C PHE A 14 -12.67 3.22 11.62
N TRP A 15 -12.78 2.02 12.18
CA TRP A 15 -12.55 1.80 13.61
C TRP A 15 -11.14 2.21 14.03
N ALA A 16 -10.11 1.80 13.28
CA ALA A 16 -8.73 2.16 13.56
C ALA A 16 -8.48 3.68 13.42
N MET A 17 -9.19 4.33 12.49
CA MET A 17 -9.14 5.79 12.33
C MET A 17 -9.74 6.52 13.52
N LEU A 18 -10.88 6.07 14.04
CA LEU A 18 -11.48 6.64 15.26
C LEU A 18 -10.57 6.43 16.48
N LYS A 19 -9.93 5.25 16.57
CA LYS A 19 -8.92 5.00 17.61
C LYS A 19 -7.71 5.94 17.51
N TRP A 20 -7.25 6.19 16.28
CA TRP A 20 -6.20 7.19 16.06
C TRP A 20 -6.65 8.60 16.49
N GLU A 21 -7.88 8.99 16.16
CA GLU A 21 -8.42 10.31 16.52
C GLU A 21 -8.53 10.48 18.02
N GLU A 22 -9.04 9.47 18.76
CA GLU A 22 -9.11 9.47 20.22
C GLU A 22 -7.72 9.62 20.87
N GLU A 23 -6.71 8.96 20.31
CA GLU A 23 -5.35 8.90 20.84
C GLU A 23 -4.36 9.83 20.09
N ALA A 24 -4.84 10.79 19.29
CA ALA A 24 -3.98 11.58 18.39
C ALA A 24 -2.86 12.36 19.12
N ASP A 25 -3.08 12.71 20.38
CA ASP A 25 -2.11 13.42 21.21
C ASP A 25 -1.10 12.48 21.91
N ASP A 26 -1.29 11.16 21.83
CA ASP A 26 -0.36 10.15 22.35
C ASP A 26 0.86 10.00 21.42
N PRO A 27 2.09 9.96 21.93
CA PRO A 27 3.30 9.72 21.15
C PRO A 27 3.26 8.42 20.33
N LEU A 28 2.46 7.43 20.74
CA LEU A 28 2.30 6.14 20.07
C LEU A 28 1.11 6.09 19.11
N SER A 29 0.36 7.19 18.94
CA SER A 29 -0.82 7.25 18.05
C SER A 29 -0.52 6.82 16.61
N GLY A 30 0.70 7.05 16.13
CA GLY A 30 1.16 6.64 14.80
C GLY A 30 1.01 5.13 14.51
N ARG A 31 0.93 4.28 15.55
CA ARG A 31 0.65 2.83 15.40
C ARG A 31 -0.66 2.54 14.66
N TRP A 32 -1.68 3.35 14.92
CA TRP A 32 -2.98 3.21 14.25
C TRP A 32 -2.91 3.55 12.77
N ILE A 33 -2.17 4.60 12.41
CA ILE A 33 -1.94 4.98 11.01
C ILE A 33 -1.19 3.86 10.27
N ILE A 34 -0.17 3.27 10.89
CA ILE A 34 0.57 2.14 10.32
C ILE A 34 -0.35 0.93 10.13
N LEU A 35 -1.20 0.62 11.12
CA LEU A 35 -2.20 -0.45 11.03
C LEU A 35 -3.18 -0.21 9.89
N ILE A 36 -3.68 1.02 9.73
CA ILE A 36 -4.57 1.41 8.63
C ILE A 36 -3.90 1.13 7.28
N PHE A 37 -2.67 1.55 7.07
CA PHE A 37 -1.95 1.30 5.83
C PHE A 37 -1.73 -0.19 5.56
N TYR A 38 -1.44 -0.99 6.59
CA TYR A 38 -1.32 -2.44 6.46
C TYR A 38 -2.64 -3.09 6.02
N ILE A 39 -3.75 -2.75 6.70
CA ILE A 39 -5.09 -3.26 6.37
C ILE A 39 -5.52 -2.82 4.97
N MET A 40 -5.20 -1.59 4.58
CA MET A 40 -5.45 -1.12 3.21
C MET A 40 -4.64 -1.91 2.17
N GLY A 41 -3.39 -2.24 2.48
CA GLY A 41 -2.58 -3.12 1.65
C GLY A 41 -3.24 -4.50 1.45
N LEU A 42 -3.73 -5.13 2.53
CA LEU A 42 -4.52 -6.37 2.45
C LEU A 42 -5.80 -6.16 1.63
N GLY A 43 -6.48 -5.05 1.84
CA GLY A 43 -7.71 -4.68 1.13
C GLY A 43 -7.55 -4.56 -0.39
N LEU A 44 -6.35 -4.18 -0.87
CA LEU A 44 -6.03 -4.16 -2.30
C LEU A 44 -6.15 -5.53 -2.96
N GLY A 45 -5.76 -6.59 -2.25
CA GLY A 45 -5.91 -7.97 -2.73
C GLY A 45 -7.37 -8.46 -2.75
N ILE A 46 -8.27 -7.78 -2.05
CA ILE A 46 -9.69 -8.15 -1.94
C ILE A 46 -10.51 -7.36 -2.96
N HIS A 47 -10.50 -6.03 -2.84
CA HIS A 47 -11.30 -5.16 -3.70
C HIS A 47 -10.72 -3.74 -3.77
N ARG A 48 -10.53 -3.22 -4.98
CA ARG A 48 -9.94 -1.88 -5.21
C ARG A 48 -10.78 -0.75 -4.60
N LEU A 49 -12.10 -0.94 -4.41
CA LEU A 49 -12.98 0.06 -3.78
C LEU A 49 -12.58 0.38 -2.33
N ASN A 50 -11.83 -0.49 -1.65
CA ASN A 50 -11.30 -0.20 -0.31
C ASN A 50 -10.40 1.05 -0.30
N LEU A 51 -9.82 1.44 -1.45
CA LEU A 51 -9.03 2.66 -1.58
C LEU A 51 -9.85 3.95 -1.44
N LEU A 52 -11.18 3.90 -1.64
CA LEU A 52 -12.05 5.08 -1.49
C LEU A 52 -12.09 5.60 -0.04
N VAL A 53 -11.58 4.83 0.92
CA VAL A 53 -11.40 5.30 2.30
C VAL A 53 -10.25 6.31 2.42
N LEU A 54 -9.25 6.30 1.51
CA LEU A 54 -8.09 7.21 1.57
C LEU A 54 -8.47 8.70 1.66
N PRO A 55 -9.38 9.22 0.82
CA PRO A 55 -9.82 10.62 0.94
C PRO A 55 -10.41 10.95 2.31
N VAL A 56 -11.16 10.02 2.89
CA VAL A 56 -11.76 10.22 4.21
C VAL A 56 -10.68 10.27 5.29
N LEU A 57 -9.68 9.37 5.24
CA LEU A 57 -8.54 9.37 6.16
C LEU A 57 -7.78 10.71 6.13
N VAL A 58 -7.53 11.26 4.95
CA VAL A 58 -6.83 12.55 4.81
C VAL A 58 -7.66 13.68 5.41
N LEU A 59 -8.97 13.68 5.20
CA LEU A 59 -9.86 14.71 5.76
C LEU A 59 -9.94 14.61 7.29
N VAL A 60 -10.09 13.41 7.86
CA VAL A 60 -10.11 13.23 9.33
C VAL A 60 -8.77 13.67 9.92
N TYR A 61 -7.65 13.31 9.30
CA TYR A 61 -6.34 13.77 9.71
C TYR A 61 -6.24 15.30 9.70
N TYR A 62 -6.70 15.94 8.62
CA TYR A 62 -6.71 17.40 8.51
C TYR A 62 -7.56 18.06 9.59
N PHE A 63 -8.79 17.61 9.81
CA PHE A 63 -9.69 18.18 10.82
C PHE A 63 -9.21 17.99 12.25
N ARG A 64 -8.43 16.94 12.51
CA ARG A 64 -7.89 16.68 13.87
C ARG A 64 -6.63 17.48 14.18
N ILE A 65 -5.78 17.70 13.18
CA ILE A 65 -4.44 18.27 13.40
C ILE A 65 -4.35 19.77 13.08
N TYR A 66 -5.18 20.25 12.15
CA TYR A 66 -5.09 21.63 11.65
C TYR A 66 -6.35 22.44 11.94
N GLU A 67 -6.17 23.77 12.06
CA GLU A 67 -7.31 24.69 12.11
C GLU A 67 -8.10 24.65 10.80
N VAL A 68 -9.43 24.57 10.93
CA VAL A 68 -10.33 24.44 9.78
C VAL A 68 -10.48 25.78 9.07
N THR A 69 -9.97 25.83 7.84
CA THR A 69 -10.12 26.99 6.96
C THR A 69 -10.59 26.52 5.58
N ALA A 70 -11.31 27.38 4.83
CA ALA A 70 -11.79 27.04 3.49
C ALA A 70 -10.63 26.62 2.56
N ARG A 71 -9.50 27.33 2.60
CA ARG A 71 -8.29 26.97 1.83
C ARG A 71 -7.69 25.66 2.29
N GLY A 72 -7.65 25.41 3.60
CA GLY A 72 -7.12 24.18 4.17
C GLY A 72 -7.95 22.95 3.76
N VAL A 73 -9.28 23.05 3.75
CA VAL A 73 -10.17 21.98 3.28
C VAL A 73 -9.93 21.68 1.80
N ILE A 74 -9.82 22.72 0.95
CA ILE A 74 -9.51 22.52 -0.47
C ILE A 74 -8.17 21.83 -0.66
N ASN A 75 -7.14 22.27 0.06
CA ASN A 75 -5.82 21.63 0.02
C ASN A 75 -5.86 20.17 0.50
N ALA A 76 -6.60 19.88 1.57
CA ALA A 76 -6.78 18.51 2.06
C ALA A 76 -7.47 17.61 1.01
N ILE A 77 -8.48 18.12 0.32
CA ILE A 77 -9.13 17.40 -0.80
C ILE A 77 -8.16 17.18 -1.95
N LEU A 78 -7.37 18.17 -2.33
CA LEU A 78 -6.36 18.02 -3.39
C LEU A 78 -5.31 16.98 -3.03
N VAL A 79 -4.82 16.98 -1.78
CA VAL A 79 -3.89 15.97 -1.27
C VAL A 79 -4.54 14.59 -1.27
N ALA A 80 -5.80 14.48 -0.85
CA ALA A 80 -6.54 13.23 -0.84
C ALA A 80 -6.69 12.62 -2.25
N VAL A 81 -7.05 13.46 -3.23
CA VAL A 81 -7.18 13.05 -4.64
C VAL A 81 -5.81 12.68 -5.22
N ALA A 82 -4.77 13.47 -4.94
CA ALA A 82 -3.41 13.18 -5.39
C ALA A 82 -2.88 11.87 -4.80
N LEU A 83 -3.13 11.63 -3.51
CA LEU A 83 -2.74 10.38 -2.84
C LEU A 83 -3.47 9.17 -3.45
N LEU A 84 -4.79 9.25 -3.58
CA LEU A 84 -5.59 8.19 -4.22
C LEU A 84 -5.11 7.93 -5.65
N GLY A 85 -4.93 8.99 -6.44
CA GLY A 85 -4.42 8.91 -7.81
C GLY A 85 -3.03 8.27 -7.87
N SER A 86 -2.12 8.65 -6.97
CA SER A 86 -0.77 8.06 -6.88
C SER A 86 -0.81 6.57 -6.58
N VAL A 87 -1.69 6.14 -5.67
CA VAL A 87 -1.84 4.70 -5.37
C VAL A 87 -2.42 3.96 -6.57
N VAL A 88 -3.49 4.47 -7.19
CA VAL A 88 -4.20 3.78 -8.29
C VAL A 88 -3.40 3.76 -9.58
N PHE A 89 -2.75 4.86 -9.95
CA PHE A 89 -2.11 5.01 -11.26
C PHE A 89 -0.59 4.80 -11.25
N ILE A 90 0.06 4.94 -10.09
CA ILE A 90 1.52 4.81 -9.97
C ILE A 90 1.89 3.54 -9.21
N LEU A 91 1.41 3.37 -7.96
CA LEU A 91 1.85 2.28 -7.10
C LEU A 91 1.34 0.91 -7.60
N ILE A 92 0.02 0.77 -7.80
CA ILE A 92 -0.57 -0.52 -8.19
C ILE A 92 -0.02 -1.02 -9.54
N PRO A 93 -0.01 -0.24 -10.64
CA PRO A 93 0.56 -0.72 -11.90
C PRO A 93 2.08 -0.61 -11.97
N GLY A 94 2.69 0.28 -11.17
CA GLY A 94 4.13 0.53 -11.21
C GLY A 94 4.94 -0.62 -10.67
N VAL A 95 4.53 -1.22 -9.56
CA VAL A 95 5.26 -2.33 -8.95
C VAL A 95 5.39 -3.54 -9.88
N PRO A 96 4.30 -4.08 -10.48
CA PRO A 96 4.40 -5.15 -11.45
C PRO A 96 5.18 -4.76 -12.72
N ARG A 97 5.03 -3.52 -13.19
CA ARG A 97 5.74 -3.03 -14.38
C ARG A 97 7.26 -3.00 -14.17
N VAL A 98 7.70 -2.48 -13.04
CA VAL A 98 9.14 -2.46 -12.70
C VAL A 98 9.67 -3.86 -12.49
N ALA A 99 8.92 -4.74 -11.81
CA ALA A 99 9.26 -6.15 -11.67
C ALA A 99 9.43 -6.83 -13.05
N GLY A 100 8.51 -6.55 -13.99
CA GLY A 100 8.60 -7.05 -15.37
C GLY A 100 9.83 -6.52 -16.11
N TRP A 101 10.22 -5.26 -15.94
CA TRP A 101 11.46 -4.73 -16.52
C TRP A 101 12.71 -5.44 -15.97
N PHE A 102 12.73 -5.71 -14.67
CA PHE A 102 13.82 -6.51 -14.08
C PHE A 102 13.85 -7.92 -14.70
N GLU A 103 12.69 -8.58 -14.82
CA GLU A 103 12.63 -9.90 -15.43
C GLU A 103 13.13 -9.91 -16.87
N LEU A 104 12.67 -8.98 -17.70
CA LEU A 104 13.14 -8.85 -19.07
C LEU A 104 14.64 -8.57 -19.16
N LEU A 105 15.17 -7.72 -18.30
CA LEU A 105 16.61 -7.40 -18.29
C LEU A 105 17.46 -8.62 -17.92
N PHE A 106 17.09 -9.35 -16.88
CA PHE A 106 17.89 -10.46 -16.37
C PHE A 106 17.72 -11.74 -17.19
N VAL A 107 16.51 -12.04 -17.64
CA VAL A 107 16.24 -13.25 -18.43
C VAL A 107 16.61 -13.04 -19.90
N ASN A 108 16.06 -12.00 -20.54
CA ASN A 108 16.29 -11.79 -21.99
C ASN A 108 17.62 -11.08 -22.28
N GLY A 109 18.05 -10.16 -21.40
CA GLY A 109 19.30 -9.41 -21.60
C GLY A 109 20.55 -10.19 -21.17
N LEU A 110 20.48 -10.93 -20.07
CA LEU A 110 21.62 -11.64 -19.49
C LEU A 110 21.55 -13.17 -19.64
N GLY A 111 20.44 -13.72 -20.19
CA GLY A 111 20.26 -15.17 -20.39
C GLY A 111 20.12 -15.96 -19.10
N LEU A 112 19.68 -15.34 -17.99
CA LEU A 112 19.48 -16.01 -16.72
C LEU A 112 18.18 -16.82 -16.67
N PRO A 113 18.02 -17.78 -15.75
CA PRO A 113 16.80 -18.54 -15.59
C PRO A 113 15.58 -17.68 -15.30
N TYR A 114 14.39 -18.15 -15.65
CA TYR A 114 13.11 -17.53 -15.32
C TYR A 114 12.99 -17.21 -13.85
N ASN A 115 12.29 -16.09 -13.53
CA ASN A 115 12.08 -15.53 -12.18
C ASN A 115 13.34 -14.95 -11.51
N THR A 116 14.52 -14.96 -12.13
CA THR A 116 15.74 -14.37 -11.55
C THR A 116 15.57 -12.86 -11.39
N GLY A 117 15.04 -12.18 -12.40
CA GLY A 117 14.79 -10.74 -12.35
C GLY A 117 13.78 -10.36 -11.27
N LEU A 118 12.70 -11.15 -11.13
CA LEU A 118 11.70 -10.96 -10.08
C LEU A 118 12.31 -11.10 -8.68
N ILE A 119 13.11 -12.13 -8.45
CA ILE A 119 13.79 -12.35 -7.15
C ILE A 119 14.71 -11.17 -6.84
N ILE A 120 15.51 -10.72 -7.81
CA ILE A 120 16.41 -9.57 -7.65
C ILE A 120 15.61 -8.31 -7.35
N PHE A 121 14.51 -8.06 -8.07
CA PHE A 121 13.63 -6.93 -7.81
C PHE A 121 13.11 -6.93 -6.37
N VAL A 122 12.62 -8.06 -5.87
CA VAL A 122 12.11 -8.19 -4.50
C VAL A 122 13.22 -7.92 -3.48
N LEU A 123 14.42 -8.46 -3.69
CA LEU A 123 15.58 -8.22 -2.81
C LEU A 123 15.99 -6.74 -2.80
N VAL A 124 16.04 -6.09 -3.97
CA VAL A 124 16.33 -4.66 -4.09
C VAL A 124 15.26 -3.83 -3.39
N LEU A 125 13.99 -4.15 -3.59
CA LEU A 125 12.87 -3.47 -2.94
C LEU A 125 12.98 -3.55 -1.41
N ILE A 126 13.21 -4.75 -0.86
CA ILE A 126 13.41 -4.96 0.58
C ILE A 126 14.62 -4.14 1.07
N ALA A 127 15.74 -4.20 0.35
CA ALA A 127 16.94 -3.46 0.72
C ALA A 127 16.70 -1.94 0.76
N VAL A 128 16.00 -1.38 -0.24
CA VAL A 128 15.65 0.05 -0.30
C VAL A 128 14.74 0.44 0.86
N LEU A 129 13.72 -0.36 1.18
CA LEU A 129 12.81 -0.07 2.28
C LEU A 129 13.51 -0.15 3.64
N VAL A 130 14.29 -1.20 3.88
CA VAL A 130 15.08 -1.35 5.13
C VAL A 130 16.11 -0.23 5.28
N PHE A 131 16.80 0.13 4.19
CA PHE A 131 17.75 1.24 4.19
C PHE A 131 17.03 2.57 4.48
N GLY A 132 15.90 2.83 3.83
CA GLY A 132 15.11 4.04 4.05
C GLY A 132 14.63 4.19 5.50
N ILE A 133 14.12 3.10 6.10
CA ILE A 133 13.71 3.10 7.51
C ILE A 133 14.92 3.36 8.42
N ARG A 134 16.02 2.64 8.25
CA ARG A 134 17.24 2.83 9.06
C ARG A 134 17.84 4.22 8.90
N TYR A 135 17.92 4.72 7.68
CA TYR A 135 18.43 6.06 7.38
C TYR A 135 17.57 7.15 8.05
N SER A 136 16.26 7.04 7.96
CA SER A 136 15.33 8.01 8.56
C SER A 136 15.39 8.00 10.10
N LEU A 137 15.54 6.83 10.71
CA LEU A 137 15.75 6.68 12.15
C LEU A 137 17.09 7.32 12.57
N ASN A 138 18.18 6.99 11.91
CA ASN A 138 19.52 7.48 12.24
C ASN A 138 19.65 9.00 12.06
N ARG A 139 18.84 9.60 11.18
CA ARG A 139 18.83 11.04 10.90
C ARG A 139 17.73 11.79 11.63
N ASN A 140 17.02 11.16 12.55
CA ASN A 140 15.89 11.74 13.29
C ASN A 140 14.87 12.46 12.36
N LYS A 141 14.48 11.79 11.25
CA LYS A 141 13.49 12.29 10.29
C LYS A 141 12.17 11.54 10.43
N PRO A 142 11.31 11.90 11.40
CA PRO A 142 10.11 11.12 11.72
C PRO A 142 9.13 11.01 10.53
N ALA A 143 8.88 12.10 9.81
CA ALA A 143 8.00 12.06 8.65
C ALA A 143 8.47 11.07 7.57
N MET A 144 9.77 11.05 7.28
CA MET A 144 10.37 10.13 6.33
C MET A 144 10.29 8.67 6.83
N ASN A 145 10.46 8.45 8.14
CA ASN A 145 10.29 7.14 8.75
C ASN A 145 8.85 6.64 8.61
N TYR A 146 7.85 7.47 8.89
CA TYR A 146 6.45 7.11 8.69
C TYR A 146 6.14 6.77 7.23
N ILE A 147 6.67 7.51 6.26
CA ILE A 147 6.48 7.23 4.83
C ILE A 147 7.06 5.86 4.46
N PHE A 148 8.32 5.58 4.79
CA PHE A 148 8.94 4.29 4.47
C PHE A 148 8.25 3.13 5.19
N THR A 149 7.86 3.31 6.45
CA THR A 149 7.12 2.29 7.20
C THR A 149 5.74 2.04 6.59
N ALA A 150 5.00 3.09 6.23
CA ALA A 150 3.70 2.98 5.58
C ALA A 150 3.81 2.24 4.23
N ILE A 151 4.78 2.60 3.39
CA ILE A 151 5.03 1.90 2.13
C ILE A 151 5.35 0.42 2.40
N THR A 152 6.21 0.14 3.39
CA THR A 152 6.59 -1.24 3.74
C THR A 152 5.37 -2.06 4.16
N VAL A 153 4.52 -1.55 5.05
CA VAL A 153 3.35 -2.31 5.52
C VAL A 153 2.28 -2.45 4.43
N ILE A 154 2.11 -1.44 3.56
CA ILE A 154 1.26 -1.57 2.36
C ILE A 154 1.78 -2.68 1.46
N MET A 155 3.07 -2.72 1.19
CA MET A 155 3.67 -3.75 0.34
C MET A 155 3.54 -5.15 0.94
N ILE A 156 3.71 -5.29 2.26
CA ILE A 156 3.47 -6.55 2.97
C ILE A 156 1.99 -6.96 2.82
N GLY A 157 1.06 -6.05 3.05
CA GLY A 157 -0.38 -6.32 2.85
C GLY A 157 -0.71 -6.68 1.41
N TYR A 158 -0.19 -5.90 0.45
CA TYR A 158 -0.40 -6.11 -0.98
C TYR A 158 0.21 -7.42 -1.49
N SER A 159 1.27 -7.94 -0.84
CA SER A 159 1.87 -9.23 -1.21
C SER A 159 0.87 -10.39 -1.12
N SER A 160 -0.23 -10.23 -0.38
CA SER A 160 -1.36 -11.18 -0.37
C SER A 160 -1.97 -11.39 -1.76
N TYR A 161 -1.84 -10.40 -2.66
CA TYR A 161 -2.26 -10.51 -4.07
C TYR A 161 -1.50 -11.61 -4.82
N ALA A 162 -0.26 -11.91 -4.44
CA ALA A 162 0.52 -13.02 -5.00
C ALA A 162 -0.17 -14.38 -4.82
N MET A 163 -0.99 -14.54 -3.77
CA MET A 163 -1.78 -15.76 -3.57
C MET A 163 -2.80 -16.01 -4.68
N ILE A 164 -3.30 -14.96 -5.34
CA ILE A 164 -4.21 -15.08 -6.48
C ILE A 164 -3.46 -15.72 -7.64
N MET A 165 -2.24 -15.27 -7.92
CA MET A 165 -1.39 -15.83 -8.99
C MET A 165 -1.02 -17.29 -8.71
N ILE A 166 -0.58 -17.58 -7.47
CA ILE A 166 -0.20 -18.95 -7.05
C ILE A 166 -1.42 -19.89 -7.18
N ARG A 167 -2.60 -19.47 -6.72
CA ARG A 167 -3.81 -20.29 -6.82
C ARG A 167 -4.31 -20.46 -8.25
N SER A 168 -4.15 -19.44 -9.09
CA SER A 168 -4.50 -19.54 -10.51
C SER A 168 -3.65 -20.58 -11.23
N SER A 169 -2.36 -20.68 -10.90
CA SER A 169 -1.45 -21.70 -11.45
C SER A 169 -1.87 -23.13 -11.09
N ALA A 170 -2.64 -23.33 -10.03
CA ALA A 170 -3.21 -24.63 -9.64
C ALA A 170 -4.45 -25.03 -10.48
N ARG A 171 -4.80 -24.25 -11.50
CA ARG A 171 -5.95 -24.49 -12.43
C ARG A 171 -7.27 -24.72 -11.68
N PRO A 172 -7.75 -23.76 -10.87
CA PRO A 172 -9.01 -23.90 -10.15
C PRO A 172 -10.19 -24.00 -11.14
N PRO A 173 -11.33 -24.60 -10.76
CA PRO A 173 -12.52 -24.76 -11.62
C PRO A 173 -13.05 -23.43 -12.17
N MET A 174 -12.87 -22.32 -11.44
CA MET A 174 -13.12 -20.95 -11.91
C MET A 174 -11.80 -20.18 -11.90
N ASN A 175 -11.23 -19.97 -13.08
CA ASN A 175 -10.01 -19.18 -13.29
C ASN A 175 -10.33 -17.94 -14.12
N GLN A 176 -11.02 -16.97 -13.47
CA GLN A 176 -11.43 -15.75 -14.15
C GLN A 176 -10.20 -14.87 -14.47
N ASN A 177 -10.09 -14.45 -15.75
CA ASN A 177 -8.99 -13.65 -16.29
C ASN A 177 -7.61 -14.33 -16.30
N ASN A 178 -7.53 -15.61 -16.01
CA ASN A 178 -6.30 -16.42 -16.06
C ASN A 178 -5.03 -15.67 -15.59
N PRO A 179 -4.95 -15.22 -14.34
CA PRO A 179 -3.86 -14.37 -13.86
C PRO A 179 -2.51 -15.09 -13.72
N SER A 180 -2.44 -16.39 -14.05
CA SER A 180 -1.18 -17.15 -14.12
C SER A 180 -0.29 -16.73 -15.29
N ASP A 181 -0.85 -16.09 -16.32
CA ASP A 181 -0.17 -15.73 -17.57
C ASP A 181 0.10 -14.21 -17.69
N ILE A 182 0.05 -13.48 -16.57
CA ILE A 182 0.30 -12.02 -16.54
C ILE A 182 1.78 -11.73 -16.37
#